data_dd16fa7dfc962fff8fccbf740a67f9f5
#
_entry.id   dd16fa7dfc962fff8fccbf740a67f9f5
#
_cell.length_a   1.000
_cell.length_b   1.000
_cell.length_c   1.000
_cell.angle_alpha   90.00
_cell.angle_beta   90.00
_cell.angle_gamma   90.00
#
_symmetry.space_group_name_H-M   'P 1'
#
loop_
_entity.id
_entity.type
_entity.pdbx_description
1 polymer ?
#
loop_
_entity_poly.entity_id
_entity_poly.type
_entity_poly.pdbx_seq_one_letter_code
_entity_poly.pdbx_strand_id
1 'polypeptide(L)'
;MTSLNGQVAIVTGAGSPTGIGFACALSLAQDGAHVVVASTTKRIHQRVAELQAAGYQATGFVGDLMTDDAAQALVTSAFGISKRIDICINNAGMIASGMKPKQRTHHKVTTAEWTDSLHRNMTTCFLVTRCCLPIMTKQRYGRIVNISSTSGPVQAFLGDPSYHAAKAGMVGLTRAVALESAASGITVNTVAPGWVATGAQLVGEHHAGRLTAVGRSGTPQEIAAAVRFFADPSASFVTAQMLVVDGGNSLPEDRGWRAAVANT
;
A
#
# COMPACT_ATOMS: atom_id res chain seq x y z
N MET A 1 -15.99 -12.56 12.34
CA MET A 1 -14.79 -11.96 11.78
C MET A 1 -13.64 -12.87 12.09
N THR A 2 -12.80 -13.16 11.13
CA THR A 2 -11.64 -14.05 11.33
C THR A 2 -10.62 -13.29 12.19
N SER A 3 -10.14 -13.93 13.25
CA SER A 3 -9.14 -13.30 14.15
C SER A 3 -7.74 -13.43 13.56
N LEU A 4 -6.94 -12.37 13.64
CA LEU A 4 -5.51 -12.37 13.33
C LEU A 4 -4.64 -12.54 14.59
N ASN A 5 -5.22 -13.02 15.68
CA ASN A 5 -4.51 -13.22 16.94
C ASN A 5 -3.28 -14.12 16.75
N GLY A 6 -2.15 -13.69 17.30
CA GLY A 6 -0.87 -14.38 17.19
C GLY A 6 -0.16 -14.22 15.84
N GLN A 7 -0.73 -13.47 14.89
CA GLN A 7 -0.10 -13.13 13.62
C GLN A 7 0.75 -11.86 13.73
N VAL A 8 1.81 -11.78 12.93
CA VAL A 8 2.66 -10.60 12.78
C VAL A 8 2.47 -9.98 11.41
N ALA A 9 2.12 -8.70 11.38
CA ALA A 9 1.89 -7.92 10.17
C ALA A 9 2.91 -6.79 10.01
N ILE A 10 3.66 -6.77 8.92
CA ILE A 10 4.50 -5.64 8.53
C ILE A 10 3.67 -4.68 7.69
N VAL A 11 3.70 -3.38 8.05
CA VAL A 11 3.05 -2.32 7.27
C VAL A 11 4.06 -1.21 6.98
N THR A 12 4.46 -1.08 5.72
CA THR A 12 5.41 -0.04 5.29
C THR A 12 4.71 1.29 5.00
N GLY A 13 5.42 2.42 5.19
CA GLY A 13 4.86 3.74 4.89
C GLY A 13 3.73 4.19 5.83
N ALA A 14 3.76 3.78 7.11
CA ALA A 14 2.70 4.03 8.09
C ALA A 14 2.92 5.29 8.96
N GLY A 15 3.84 6.20 8.59
CA GLY A 15 4.21 7.34 9.44
C GLY A 15 3.18 8.48 9.53
N SER A 16 2.23 8.59 8.60
CA SER A 16 1.18 9.63 8.61
C SER A 16 -0.06 9.15 9.38
N PRO A 17 -0.61 9.94 10.33
CA PRO A 17 -1.82 9.57 11.08
C PRO A 17 -3.07 9.45 10.21
N THR A 18 -3.09 10.15 9.07
CA THR A 18 -4.19 10.18 8.10
C THR A 18 -3.82 9.47 6.80
N GLY A 19 -2.78 8.62 6.82
CA GLY A 19 -2.32 7.87 5.66
C GLY A 19 -2.93 6.49 5.56
N ILE A 20 -2.93 5.93 4.34
CA ILE A 20 -3.42 4.56 4.06
C ILE A 20 -2.65 3.54 4.92
N GLY A 21 -1.31 3.66 5.02
CA GLY A 21 -0.51 2.70 5.79
C GLY A 21 -0.89 2.63 7.26
N PHE A 22 -1.16 3.77 7.91
CA PHE A 22 -1.59 3.77 9.31
C PHE A 22 -3.01 3.22 9.47
N ALA A 23 -3.93 3.53 8.55
CA ALA A 23 -5.27 2.95 8.55
C ALA A 23 -5.23 1.42 8.38
N CYS A 24 -4.35 0.90 7.51
CA CYS A 24 -4.14 -0.54 7.37
C CYS A 24 -3.59 -1.16 8.66
N ALA A 25 -2.58 -0.52 9.29
CA ALA A 25 -2.01 -1.00 10.54
C ALA A 25 -3.07 -1.06 11.65
N LEU A 26 -3.85 0.00 11.80
CA LEU A 26 -4.94 0.05 12.79
C LEU A 26 -5.98 -1.06 12.54
N SER A 27 -6.41 -1.25 11.28
CA SER A 27 -7.39 -2.27 10.95
C SER A 27 -6.89 -3.69 11.26
N LEU A 28 -5.62 -4.00 10.94
CA LEU A 28 -5.02 -5.31 11.25
C LEU A 28 -4.81 -5.50 12.77
N ALA A 29 -4.45 -4.44 13.49
CA ALA A 29 -4.32 -4.46 14.95
C ALA A 29 -5.67 -4.69 15.65
N GLN A 30 -6.75 -4.10 15.14
CA GLN A 30 -8.12 -4.32 15.63
C GLN A 30 -8.57 -5.78 15.46
N ASP A 31 -8.06 -6.49 14.45
CA ASP A 31 -8.30 -7.92 14.26
C ASP A 31 -7.35 -8.82 15.11
N GLY A 32 -6.44 -8.24 15.88
CA GLY A 32 -5.58 -8.94 16.83
C GLY A 32 -4.15 -9.20 16.36
N ALA A 33 -3.74 -8.70 15.18
CA ALA A 33 -2.35 -8.84 14.74
C ALA A 33 -1.40 -7.95 15.55
N HIS A 34 -0.18 -8.44 15.81
CA HIS A 34 0.93 -7.56 16.19
C HIS A 34 1.44 -6.83 14.95
N VAL A 35 1.29 -5.51 14.90
CA VAL A 35 1.68 -4.72 13.74
C VAL A 35 3.08 -4.13 13.88
N VAL A 36 3.93 -4.37 12.89
CA VAL A 36 5.24 -3.71 12.76
C VAL A 36 5.11 -2.62 11.72
N VAL A 37 5.07 -1.38 12.18
CA VAL A 37 4.86 -0.20 11.32
C VAL A 37 6.19 0.47 10.99
N ALA A 38 6.43 0.75 9.70
CA ALA A 38 7.68 1.33 9.24
C ALA A 38 7.49 2.70 8.58
N SER A 39 8.44 3.59 8.80
CA SER A 39 8.59 4.84 8.04
C SER A 39 10.04 5.33 8.01
N THR A 40 10.34 6.30 7.16
CA THR A 40 11.67 6.93 7.07
C THR A 40 11.98 7.89 8.21
N THR A 41 11.02 8.21 9.07
CA THR A 41 11.18 9.21 10.13
C THR A 41 10.72 8.72 11.50
N LYS A 42 11.25 9.33 12.56
CA LYS A 42 10.89 9.02 13.97
C LYS A 42 9.41 9.26 14.31
N ARG A 43 8.62 9.90 13.43
CA ARG A 43 7.15 10.04 13.59
C ARG A 43 6.45 8.69 13.78
N ILE A 44 7.07 7.61 13.34
CA ILE A 44 6.51 6.26 13.51
C ILE A 44 6.32 5.91 14.99
N HIS A 45 7.16 6.41 15.89
CA HIS A 45 7.02 6.16 17.33
C HIS A 45 5.73 6.76 17.89
N GLN A 46 5.26 7.89 17.34
CA GLN A 46 3.96 8.45 17.72
C GLN A 46 2.82 7.52 17.28
N ARG A 47 2.93 6.94 16.08
CA ARG A 47 1.93 5.97 15.55
C ARG A 47 1.89 4.70 16.41
N VAL A 48 3.04 4.23 16.84
CA VAL A 48 3.13 3.10 17.81
C VAL A 48 2.46 3.46 19.12
N ALA A 49 2.77 4.63 19.69
CA ALA A 49 2.17 5.07 20.95
C ALA A 49 0.63 5.17 20.85
N GLU A 50 0.10 5.65 19.74
CA GLU A 50 -1.36 5.71 19.49
C GLU A 50 -1.99 4.31 19.44
N LEU A 51 -1.36 3.36 18.75
CA LEU A 51 -1.84 1.98 18.69
C LEU A 51 -1.79 1.31 20.07
N GLN A 52 -0.69 1.49 20.81
CA GLN A 52 -0.50 0.92 22.15
C GLN A 52 -1.47 1.55 23.16
N ALA A 53 -1.70 2.86 23.10
CA ALA A 53 -2.69 3.55 23.95
C ALA A 53 -4.12 3.04 23.71
N ALA A 54 -4.42 2.58 22.48
CA ALA A 54 -5.68 1.93 22.13
C ALA A 54 -5.72 0.43 22.51
N GLY A 55 -4.69 -0.11 23.17
CA GLY A 55 -4.61 -1.50 23.63
C GLY A 55 -4.07 -2.50 22.59
N TYR A 56 -3.54 -2.03 21.45
CA TYR A 56 -3.04 -2.91 20.41
C TYR A 56 -1.53 -3.18 20.52
N GLN A 57 -1.10 -4.33 20.02
CA GLN A 57 0.32 -4.69 19.96
C GLN A 57 0.95 -4.05 18.72
N ALA A 58 1.93 -3.18 18.94
CA ALA A 58 2.60 -2.46 17.87
C ALA A 58 4.08 -2.24 18.14
N THR A 59 4.91 -2.33 17.11
CA THR A 59 6.35 -2.05 17.11
C THR A 59 6.69 -1.10 15.96
N GLY A 60 7.60 -0.16 16.17
CA GLY A 60 8.00 0.83 15.16
C GLY A 60 9.37 0.54 14.58
N PHE A 61 9.51 0.75 13.28
CA PHE A 61 10.79 0.68 12.57
C PHE A 61 11.05 2.01 11.81
N VAL A 62 12.23 2.59 12.02
CA VAL A 62 12.69 3.76 11.27
C VAL A 62 13.76 3.32 10.29
N GLY A 63 13.55 3.49 8.99
CA GLY A 63 14.52 3.15 7.95
C GLY A 63 14.05 3.52 6.56
N ASP A 64 15.00 3.73 5.65
CA ASP A 64 14.74 3.94 4.23
C ASP A 64 14.78 2.59 3.51
N LEU A 65 13.61 2.06 3.19
CA LEU A 65 13.43 0.74 2.59
C LEU A 65 13.86 0.66 1.11
N MET A 66 14.51 1.70 0.58
CA MET A 66 15.15 1.66 -0.74
C MET A 66 16.47 0.87 -0.74
N THR A 67 16.95 0.40 0.40
CA THR A 67 18.16 -0.39 0.54
C THR A 67 17.89 -1.82 1.02
N ASP A 68 18.72 -2.76 0.58
CA ASP A 68 18.67 -4.16 1.01
C ASP A 68 18.77 -4.29 2.53
N ASP A 69 19.74 -3.62 3.12
CA ASP A 69 20.02 -3.69 4.56
C ASP A 69 18.84 -3.21 5.40
N ALA A 70 18.18 -2.12 5.01
CA ALA A 70 17.03 -1.59 5.72
C ALA A 70 15.80 -2.52 5.60
N ALA A 71 15.56 -3.09 4.41
CA ALA A 71 14.48 -4.06 4.22
C ALA A 71 14.74 -5.33 5.04
N GLN A 72 15.96 -5.84 5.04
CA GLN A 72 16.35 -6.99 5.86
C GLN A 72 16.25 -6.71 7.36
N ALA A 73 16.67 -5.52 7.81
CA ALA A 73 16.58 -5.11 9.21
C ALA A 73 15.12 -5.01 9.68
N LEU A 74 14.21 -4.43 8.86
CA LEU A 74 12.76 -4.40 9.15
C LEU A 74 12.21 -5.82 9.35
N VAL A 75 12.48 -6.71 8.39
CA VAL A 75 11.97 -8.10 8.42
C VAL A 75 12.56 -8.87 9.59
N THR A 76 13.85 -8.69 9.88
CA THR A 76 14.51 -9.29 11.06
C THR A 76 13.88 -8.81 12.37
N SER A 77 13.61 -7.52 12.49
CA SER A 77 12.92 -6.95 13.66
C SER A 77 11.52 -7.56 13.84
N ALA A 78 10.74 -7.66 12.77
CA ALA A 78 9.41 -8.27 12.82
C ALA A 78 9.46 -9.75 13.19
N PHE A 79 10.37 -10.51 12.59
CA PHE A 79 10.59 -11.94 12.89
C PHE A 79 11.03 -12.18 14.33
N GLY A 80 11.72 -11.21 14.92
CA GLY A 80 12.16 -11.26 16.33
C GLY A 80 11.02 -11.38 17.32
N ILE A 81 9.81 -10.91 16.99
CA ILE A 81 8.64 -10.83 17.89
C ILE A 81 8.13 -12.23 18.26
N SER A 82 7.83 -13.04 17.27
CA SER A 82 7.23 -14.38 17.50
C SER A 82 7.72 -15.44 16.51
N LYS A 83 8.84 -15.21 15.85
CA LYS A 83 9.47 -16.11 14.86
C LYS A 83 8.58 -16.43 13.67
N ARG A 84 7.71 -15.48 13.32
CA ARG A 84 6.80 -15.57 12.17
C ARG A 84 6.58 -14.21 11.51
N ILE A 85 6.17 -14.22 10.26
CA ILE A 85 5.67 -13.06 9.51
C ILE A 85 4.49 -13.58 8.68
N ASP A 86 3.31 -13.07 8.96
CA ASP A 86 2.07 -13.58 8.35
C ASP A 86 1.53 -12.67 7.27
N ILE A 87 1.66 -11.36 7.47
CA ILE A 87 1.09 -10.35 6.60
C ILE A 87 2.17 -9.32 6.27
N CYS A 88 2.25 -8.95 4.99
CA CYS A 88 3.12 -7.87 4.52
C CYS A 88 2.32 -6.89 3.67
N ILE A 89 2.16 -5.66 4.15
CA ILE A 89 1.49 -4.58 3.42
C ILE A 89 2.55 -3.61 2.89
N ASN A 90 2.80 -3.69 1.59
CA ASN A 90 3.71 -2.81 0.88
C ASN A 90 2.99 -1.53 0.48
N ASN A 91 2.98 -0.56 1.39
CA ASN A 91 2.35 0.74 1.19
C ASN A 91 3.37 1.89 1.06
N ALA A 92 4.64 1.67 1.42
CA ALA A 92 5.68 2.67 1.21
C ALA A 92 5.76 3.08 -0.27
N GLY A 93 5.88 4.37 -0.52
CA GLY A 93 5.91 4.90 -1.88
C GLY A 93 5.52 6.38 -1.90
N MET A 94 5.13 6.88 -3.07
CA MET A 94 4.85 8.28 -3.35
C MET A 94 6.12 9.16 -3.30
N ILE A 95 6.01 10.36 -2.74
CA ILE A 95 7.08 11.35 -2.67
C ILE A 95 7.66 11.34 -1.27
N ALA A 96 8.95 11.64 -1.14
CA ALA A 96 9.57 11.78 0.17
C ALA A 96 8.86 12.88 0.99
N SER A 97 8.71 12.63 2.30
CA SER A 97 8.06 13.56 3.22
C SER A 97 8.72 14.96 3.12
N GLY A 98 7.91 15.98 2.86
CA GLY A 98 8.36 17.37 2.73
C GLY A 98 8.76 17.81 1.31
N MET A 99 8.79 16.89 0.33
CA MET A 99 9.01 17.27 -1.07
C MET A 99 7.69 17.57 -1.77
N LYS A 100 7.71 18.61 -2.64
CA LYS A 100 6.57 18.89 -3.52
C LYS A 100 6.65 18.02 -4.78
N PRO A 101 5.52 17.52 -5.31
CA PRO A 101 5.48 16.82 -6.59
C PRO A 101 6.02 17.73 -7.69
N LYS A 102 6.98 17.26 -8.45
CA LYS A 102 7.41 17.93 -9.68
C LYS A 102 6.63 17.34 -10.84
N GLN A 103 5.57 18.00 -11.26
CA GLN A 103 4.87 17.61 -12.47
C GLN A 103 5.72 17.93 -13.70
N ARG A 104 6.19 16.90 -14.39
CA ARG A 104 7.01 17.03 -15.60
C ARG A 104 6.49 16.09 -16.69
N THR A 105 6.33 16.63 -17.89
CA THR A 105 6.09 15.83 -19.09
C THR A 105 7.28 14.90 -19.36
N HIS A 106 7.04 13.77 -20.00
CA HIS A 106 8.01 12.68 -20.16
C HIS A 106 9.40 13.15 -20.66
N HIS A 107 9.44 14.02 -21.68
CA HIS A 107 10.70 14.51 -22.24
C HIS A 107 11.52 15.43 -21.30
N LYS A 108 10.95 15.85 -20.17
CA LYS A 108 11.60 16.69 -19.14
C LYS A 108 12.00 15.91 -17.89
N VAL A 109 11.61 14.64 -17.78
CA VAL A 109 12.00 13.79 -16.66
C VAL A 109 13.43 13.34 -16.85
N THR A 110 14.29 13.61 -15.89
CA THR A 110 15.67 13.13 -15.91
C THR A 110 15.75 11.66 -15.51
N THR A 111 16.82 10.97 -15.94
CA THR A 111 17.08 9.58 -15.53
C THR A 111 17.16 9.42 -14.01
N ALA A 112 17.72 10.41 -13.30
CA ALA A 112 17.79 10.40 -11.85
C ALA A 112 16.40 10.47 -11.19
N GLU A 113 15.51 11.35 -11.68
CA GLU A 113 14.11 11.44 -11.20
C GLU A 113 13.32 10.17 -11.51
N TRP A 114 13.52 9.59 -12.70
CA TRP A 114 12.95 8.30 -13.08
C TRP A 114 13.38 7.19 -12.12
N THR A 115 14.68 7.03 -11.91
CA THR A 115 15.25 5.99 -11.04
C THR A 115 14.80 6.15 -9.59
N ASP A 116 14.80 7.38 -9.04
CA ASP A 116 14.32 7.66 -7.67
C ASP A 116 12.85 7.29 -7.50
N SER A 117 12.00 7.62 -8.47
CA SER A 117 10.58 7.27 -8.42
C SER A 117 10.35 5.76 -8.46
N LEU A 118 11.07 5.03 -9.31
CA LEU A 118 11.01 3.56 -9.35
C LEU A 118 11.51 2.94 -8.04
N HIS A 119 12.60 3.46 -7.48
CA HIS A 119 13.12 2.97 -6.19
C HIS A 119 12.09 3.14 -5.08
N ARG A 120 11.50 4.33 -4.94
CA ARG A 120 10.50 4.62 -3.89
C ARG A 120 9.24 3.81 -4.03
N ASN A 121 8.73 3.66 -5.23
CA ASN A 121 7.38 3.13 -5.46
C ASN A 121 7.34 1.64 -5.83
N MET A 122 8.44 1.07 -6.33
CA MET A 122 8.48 -0.31 -6.79
C MET A 122 9.60 -1.12 -6.13
N THR A 123 10.86 -0.60 -6.09
CA THR A 123 11.99 -1.34 -5.53
C THR A 123 11.79 -1.60 -4.03
N THR A 124 11.24 -0.66 -3.26
CA THR A 124 10.89 -0.88 -1.85
C THR A 124 9.94 -2.07 -1.66
N CYS A 125 8.90 -2.16 -2.50
CA CYS A 125 7.96 -3.28 -2.49
C CYS A 125 8.68 -4.62 -2.78
N PHE A 126 9.53 -4.64 -3.82
CA PHE A 126 10.33 -5.81 -4.17
C PHE A 126 11.25 -6.25 -3.03
N LEU A 127 12.00 -5.33 -2.43
CA LEU A 127 12.98 -5.65 -1.38
C LEU A 127 12.31 -6.23 -0.13
N VAL A 128 11.25 -5.61 0.36
CA VAL A 128 10.53 -6.09 1.56
C VAL A 128 9.86 -7.45 1.27
N THR A 129 9.22 -7.60 0.11
CA THR A 129 8.62 -8.88 -0.31
C THR A 129 9.68 -9.99 -0.37
N ARG A 130 10.82 -9.73 -1.02
CA ARG A 130 11.93 -10.68 -1.12
C ARG A 130 12.45 -11.15 0.24
N CYS A 131 12.51 -10.26 1.23
CA CYS A 131 12.96 -10.63 2.58
C CYS A 131 11.88 -11.39 3.37
N CYS A 132 10.58 -11.15 3.13
CA CYS A 132 9.48 -11.88 3.79
C CYS A 132 9.28 -13.29 3.24
N LEU A 133 9.44 -13.49 1.93
CA LEU A 133 9.11 -14.74 1.24
C LEU A 133 9.76 -15.99 1.83
N PRO A 134 11.07 -16.04 2.15
CA PRO A 134 11.70 -17.24 2.71
C PRO A 134 11.06 -17.69 4.04
N ILE A 135 10.67 -16.72 4.87
CA ILE A 135 10.01 -16.96 6.17
C ILE A 135 8.60 -17.51 5.92
N MET A 136 7.80 -16.83 5.09
CA MET A 136 6.43 -17.23 4.74
C MET A 136 6.41 -18.60 4.05
N THR A 137 7.38 -18.90 3.17
CA THR A 137 7.51 -20.20 2.51
C THR A 137 7.76 -21.31 3.52
N LYS A 138 8.70 -21.11 4.46
CA LYS A 138 9.00 -22.10 5.52
C LYS A 138 7.79 -22.36 6.42
N GLN A 139 7.02 -21.33 6.75
CA GLN A 139 5.80 -21.46 7.58
C GLN A 139 4.55 -21.90 6.80
N ARG A 140 4.65 -22.00 5.45
CA ARG A 140 3.56 -22.36 4.51
C ARG A 140 2.31 -21.48 4.68
N TYR A 141 2.53 -20.21 4.93
CA TYR A 141 1.50 -19.19 5.07
C TYR A 141 2.07 -17.80 4.82
N GLY A 142 1.34 -16.98 4.10
CA GLY A 142 1.65 -15.57 3.91
C GLY A 142 0.51 -14.83 3.20
N ARG A 143 0.33 -13.56 3.55
CA ARG A 143 -0.59 -12.63 2.89
C ARG A 143 0.19 -11.37 2.53
N ILE A 144 0.42 -11.15 1.25
CA ILE A 144 1.14 -9.98 0.74
C ILE A 144 0.16 -9.11 0.00
N VAL A 145 0.05 -7.84 0.38
CA VAL A 145 -0.82 -6.86 -0.28
C VAL A 145 0.00 -5.64 -0.68
N ASN A 146 0.05 -5.38 -1.97
CA ASN A 146 0.77 -4.27 -2.56
C ASN A 146 -0.19 -3.10 -2.81
N ILE A 147 0.12 -1.91 -2.29
CA ILE A 147 -0.68 -0.71 -2.52
C ILE A 147 -0.16 -0.03 -3.79
N SER A 148 -0.85 -0.31 -4.90
CA SER A 148 -0.60 0.32 -6.18
C SER A 148 -1.35 1.66 -6.29
N SER A 149 -2.00 1.90 -7.41
CA SER A 149 -2.85 3.05 -7.72
C SER A 149 -3.74 2.68 -8.92
N THR A 150 -4.85 3.39 -9.12
CA THR A 150 -5.51 3.38 -10.43
C THR A 150 -4.62 4.01 -11.51
N SER A 151 -3.77 4.96 -11.13
CA SER A 151 -2.82 5.63 -12.02
C SER A 151 -1.66 4.69 -12.39
N GLY A 152 -1.57 4.38 -13.67
CA GLY A 152 -0.66 3.42 -14.28
C GLY A 152 -1.37 2.16 -14.73
N PRO A 153 -1.90 1.31 -13.86
CA PRO A 153 -2.58 0.09 -14.28
C PRO A 153 -3.92 0.29 -15.00
N VAL A 154 -4.68 1.34 -14.64
CA VAL A 154 -6.06 1.55 -15.09
C VAL A 154 -6.21 2.85 -15.88
N GLN A 155 -5.64 3.94 -15.40
CA GLN A 155 -5.78 5.29 -15.96
C GLN A 155 -4.48 6.07 -15.80
N ALA A 156 -4.45 7.31 -16.32
CA ALA A 156 -3.28 8.16 -16.23
C ALA A 156 -3.67 9.62 -15.95
N PHE A 157 -2.75 10.35 -15.31
CA PHE A 157 -2.75 11.81 -15.21
C PHE A 157 -1.46 12.38 -15.78
N LEU A 158 -1.48 13.67 -16.10
CA LEU A 158 -0.32 14.34 -16.70
C LEU A 158 0.78 14.60 -15.66
N GLY A 159 2.03 14.42 -16.07
CA GLY A 159 3.18 14.98 -15.36
C GLY A 159 3.94 14.07 -14.42
N ASP A 160 3.64 12.76 -14.36
CA ASP A 160 4.45 11.80 -13.60
C ASP A 160 4.52 10.41 -14.25
N PRO A 161 5.22 10.26 -15.38
CA PRO A 161 5.33 8.97 -16.08
C PRO A 161 6.04 7.90 -15.25
N SER A 162 6.98 8.30 -14.37
CA SER A 162 7.75 7.38 -13.53
C SER A 162 6.86 6.69 -12.49
N TYR A 163 5.97 7.46 -11.86
CA TYR A 163 5.00 6.93 -10.91
C TYR A 163 4.05 5.92 -11.58
N HIS A 164 3.53 6.29 -12.77
CA HIS A 164 2.66 5.39 -13.54
C HIS A 164 3.36 4.08 -13.88
N ALA A 165 4.60 4.14 -14.36
CA ALA A 165 5.39 2.97 -14.66
C ALA A 165 5.63 2.09 -13.42
N ALA A 166 5.99 2.70 -12.28
CA ALA A 166 6.21 1.99 -11.03
C ALA A 166 4.93 1.29 -10.53
N LYS A 167 3.79 1.98 -10.54
CA LYS A 167 2.51 1.43 -10.05
C LYS A 167 1.93 0.36 -10.99
N ALA A 168 2.11 0.50 -12.30
CA ALA A 168 1.79 -0.56 -13.26
C ALA A 168 2.72 -1.77 -13.11
N GLY A 169 4.03 -1.55 -12.96
CA GLY A 169 5.03 -2.60 -12.74
C GLY A 169 4.78 -3.40 -11.45
N MET A 170 4.25 -2.76 -10.41
CA MET A 170 3.87 -3.44 -9.15
C MET A 170 2.80 -4.51 -9.36
N VAL A 171 1.86 -4.31 -10.29
CA VAL A 171 0.85 -5.33 -10.64
C VAL A 171 1.50 -6.52 -11.34
N GLY A 172 2.48 -6.27 -12.24
CA GLY A 172 3.27 -7.33 -12.86
C GLY A 172 4.07 -8.13 -11.83
N LEU A 173 4.75 -7.45 -10.91
CA LEU A 173 5.47 -8.07 -9.79
C LEU A 173 4.54 -8.92 -8.92
N THR A 174 3.34 -8.41 -8.59
CA THR A 174 2.32 -9.15 -7.84
C THR A 174 1.98 -10.48 -8.50
N ARG A 175 1.76 -10.51 -9.81
CA ARG A 175 1.42 -11.73 -10.57
C ARG A 175 2.56 -12.75 -10.58
N ALA A 176 3.78 -12.29 -10.80
CA ALA A 176 4.97 -13.15 -10.81
C ALA A 176 5.17 -13.82 -9.43
N VAL A 177 5.21 -13.03 -8.37
CA VAL A 177 5.42 -13.54 -7.01
C VAL A 177 4.25 -14.42 -6.55
N ALA A 178 3.02 -14.09 -6.92
CA ALA A 178 1.85 -14.92 -6.62
C ALA A 178 1.98 -16.32 -7.23
N LEU A 179 2.37 -16.40 -8.50
CA LEU A 179 2.56 -17.69 -9.19
C LEU A 179 3.68 -18.51 -8.54
N GLU A 180 4.82 -17.89 -8.22
CA GLU A 180 5.97 -18.55 -7.62
C GLU A 180 5.69 -19.09 -6.21
N SER A 181 4.81 -18.41 -5.43
CA SER A 181 4.64 -18.68 -4.00
C SER A 181 3.32 -19.38 -3.63
N ALA A 182 2.37 -19.49 -4.55
CA ALA A 182 1.04 -20.05 -4.28
C ALA A 182 1.07 -21.46 -3.68
N ALA A 183 1.92 -22.35 -4.20
CA ALA A 183 2.07 -23.73 -3.67
C ALA A 183 2.58 -23.78 -2.23
N SER A 184 3.12 -22.67 -1.71
CA SER A 184 3.54 -22.49 -0.32
C SER A 184 2.45 -21.90 0.58
N GLY A 185 1.20 -21.76 0.10
CA GLY A 185 0.10 -21.20 0.87
C GLY A 185 0.15 -19.67 1.02
N ILE A 186 0.92 -19.01 0.16
CA ILE A 186 1.08 -17.55 0.15
C ILE A 186 0.19 -16.95 -0.93
N THR A 187 -0.57 -15.91 -0.59
CA THR A 187 -1.29 -15.10 -1.57
C THR A 187 -0.62 -13.73 -1.72
N VAL A 188 -0.58 -13.23 -2.94
CA VAL A 188 -0.05 -11.90 -3.25
C VAL A 188 -1.06 -11.16 -4.10
N ASN A 189 -1.57 -10.03 -3.59
CA ASN A 189 -2.61 -9.26 -4.24
C ASN A 189 -2.26 -7.76 -4.26
N THR A 190 -2.99 -7.00 -5.05
CA THR A 190 -2.82 -5.56 -5.19
C THR A 190 -4.13 -4.85 -4.87
N VAL A 191 -4.06 -3.79 -4.07
CA VAL A 191 -5.12 -2.79 -3.98
C VAL A 191 -4.69 -1.57 -4.80
N ALA A 192 -5.58 -1.07 -5.65
CA ALA A 192 -5.36 0.09 -6.51
C ALA A 192 -6.32 1.23 -6.11
N PRO A 193 -5.91 2.13 -5.20
CA PRO A 193 -6.73 3.26 -4.79
C PRO A 193 -6.89 4.28 -5.91
N GLY A 194 -8.05 4.96 -5.94
CA GLY A 194 -8.24 6.22 -6.65
C GLY A 194 -7.83 7.42 -5.78
N TRP A 195 -8.64 8.48 -5.81
CA TRP A 195 -8.45 9.67 -4.97
C TRP A 195 -8.82 9.39 -3.53
N VAL A 196 -7.86 9.54 -2.61
CA VAL A 196 -8.02 9.25 -1.17
C VAL A 196 -7.72 10.49 -0.35
N ALA A 197 -8.60 10.82 0.59
CA ALA A 197 -8.49 11.97 1.50
C ALA A 197 -7.42 11.72 2.58
N THR A 198 -6.17 11.70 2.18
CA THR A 198 -5.01 11.65 3.09
C THR A 198 -4.56 13.06 3.47
N GLY A 199 -3.77 13.20 4.54
CA GLY A 199 -3.15 14.50 4.88
C GLY A 199 -2.15 15.03 3.85
N ALA A 200 -1.79 14.23 2.84
CA ALA A 200 -0.93 14.63 1.72
C ALA A 200 -1.72 15.00 0.45
N GLN A 201 -3.05 14.90 0.48
CA GLN A 201 -3.90 15.17 -0.67
C GLN A 201 -3.78 16.64 -1.11
N LEU A 202 -3.52 16.87 -2.38
CA LEU A 202 -3.45 18.22 -2.98
C LEU A 202 -4.86 18.76 -3.26
N VAL A 203 -4.99 20.08 -3.37
CA VAL A 203 -6.26 20.76 -3.68
C VAL A 203 -6.87 20.25 -4.99
N GLY A 204 -6.05 20.05 -6.04
CA GLY A 204 -6.52 19.48 -7.32
C GLY A 204 -7.02 18.05 -7.18
N GLU A 205 -6.38 17.22 -6.35
CA GLU A 205 -6.79 15.85 -6.07
C GLU A 205 -8.10 15.79 -5.29
N HIS A 206 -8.30 16.73 -4.34
CA HIS A 206 -9.57 16.88 -3.64
C HIS A 206 -10.71 17.24 -4.61
N HIS A 207 -10.45 18.15 -5.58
CA HIS A 207 -11.43 18.47 -6.61
C HIS A 207 -11.73 17.23 -7.48
N ALA A 208 -10.70 16.51 -7.94
CA ALA A 208 -10.86 15.28 -8.71
C ALA A 208 -11.65 14.19 -7.95
N GLY A 209 -11.44 14.09 -6.64
CA GLY A 209 -12.21 13.20 -5.77
C GLY A 209 -13.72 13.47 -5.81
N ARG A 210 -14.14 14.73 -5.86
CA ARG A 210 -15.56 15.11 -6.01
C ARG A 210 -16.16 14.74 -7.37
N LEU A 211 -15.32 14.45 -8.35
CA LEU A 211 -15.75 14.02 -9.67
C LEU A 211 -15.86 12.49 -9.81
N THR A 212 -15.59 11.72 -8.77
CA THR A 212 -15.84 10.26 -8.78
C THR A 212 -17.34 9.96 -8.82
N ALA A 213 -17.74 8.75 -9.19
CA ALA A 213 -19.15 8.37 -9.20
C ALA A 213 -19.80 8.50 -7.80
N VAL A 214 -19.05 8.16 -6.74
CA VAL A 214 -19.49 8.31 -5.34
C VAL A 214 -19.55 9.78 -4.91
N GLY A 215 -18.92 10.72 -5.61
CA GLY A 215 -19.00 12.15 -5.35
C GLY A 215 -18.02 12.70 -4.30
N ARG A 216 -17.08 11.90 -3.83
CA ARG A 216 -16.05 12.30 -2.86
C ARG A 216 -14.76 11.48 -3.05
N SER A 217 -13.68 11.95 -2.47
CA SER A 217 -12.51 11.10 -2.24
C SER A 217 -12.87 9.96 -1.27
N GLY A 218 -12.27 8.81 -1.47
CA GLY A 218 -12.30 7.72 -0.49
C GLY A 218 -11.53 8.08 0.78
N THR A 219 -11.80 7.39 1.86
CA THR A 219 -11.03 7.51 3.12
C THR A 219 -9.91 6.46 3.17
N PRO A 220 -8.83 6.70 3.94
CA PRO A 220 -7.82 5.66 4.20
C PRO A 220 -8.41 4.37 4.76
N GLN A 221 -9.48 4.46 5.56
CA GLN A 221 -10.17 3.32 6.15
C GLN A 221 -10.90 2.47 5.10
N GLU A 222 -11.45 3.08 4.07
CA GLU A 222 -12.07 2.36 2.94
C GLU A 222 -11.03 1.57 2.14
N ILE A 223 -9.81 2.09 1.99
CA ILE A 223 -8.70 1.35 1.40
C ILE A 223 -8.24 0.22 2.33
N ALA A 224 -8.13 0.49 3.63
CA ALA A 224 -7.76 -0.51 4.62
C ALA A 224 -8.74 -1.68 4.67
N ALA A 225 -10.04 -1.46 4.43
CA ALA A 225 -11.05 -2.52 4.34
C ALA A 225 -10.76 -3.51 3.20
N ALA A 226 -10.33 -3.02 2.04
CA ALA A 226 -9.91 -3.86 0.92
C ALA A 226 -8.61 -4.63 1.22
N VAL A 227 -7.66 -3.97 1.89
CA VAL A 227 -6.41 -4.62 2.35
C VAL A 227 -6.72 -5.72 3.36
N ARG A 228 -7.61 -5.46 4.30
CA ARG A 228 -8.06 -6.42 5.30
C ARG A 228 -8.69 -7.67 4.67
N PHE A 229 -9.51 -7.50 3.63
CA PHE A 229 -10.07 -8.62 2.87
C PHE A 229 -8.95 -9.53 2.33
N PHE A 230 -7.92 -8.99 1.69
CA PHE A 230 -6.81 -9.79 1.17
C PHE A 230 -5.90 -10.37 2.27
N ALA A 231 -5.85 -9.75 3.44
CA ALA A 231 -5.08 -10.22 4.59
C ALA A 231 -5.81 -11.33 5.38
N ASP A 232 -7.11 -11.51 5.18
CA ASP A 232 -7.92 -12.49 5.89
C ASP A 232 -7.49 -13.92 5.53
N PRO A 233 -7.33 -14.83 6.52
CA PRO A 233 -7.04 -16.23 6.27
C PRO A 233 -8.06 -16.92 5.33
N SER A 234 -9.33 -16.52 5.36
CA SER A 234 -10.39 -17.08 4.50
C SER A 234 -10.23 -16.71 3.02
N ALA A 235 -9.47 -15.64 2.70
CA ALA A 235 -9.16 -15.23 1.32
C ALA A 235 -8.05 -16.10 0.68
N SER A 236 -7.80 -17.30 1.15
CA SER A 236 -6.69 -18.18 0.75
C SER A 236 -6.70 -18.62 -0.71
N PHE A 237 -7.82 -18.50 -1.40
CA PHE A 237 -7.95 -18.83 -2.83
C PHE A 237 -7.92 -17.59 -3.73
N VAL A 238 -7.72 -16.40 -3.16
CA VAL A 238 -7.64 -15.13 -3.89
C VAL A 238 -6.18 -14.71 -3.98
N THR A 239 -5.57 -14.89 -5.15
CA THR A 239 -4.17 -14.49 -5.40
C THR A 239 -4.00 -13.88 -6.79
N ALA A 240 -2.97 -13.08 -7.00
CA ALA A 240 -2.65 -12.36 -8.24
C ALA A 240 -3.73 -11.34 -8.68
N GLN A 241 -4.67 -10.98 -7.80
CA GLN A 241 -5.76 -10.06 -8.13
C GLN A 241 -5.35 -8.61 -7.90
N MET A 242 -5.95 -7.72 -8.69
CA MET A 242 -5.93 -6.28 -8.45
C MET A 242 -7.36 -5.81 -8.18
N LEU A 243 -7.58 -5.30 -6.97
CA LEU A 243 -8.85 -4.69 -6.59
C LEU A 243 -8.75 -3.16 -6.70
N VAL A 244 -9.53 -2.60 -7.61
CA VAL A 244 -9.69 -1.15 -7.76
C VAL A 244 -10.63 -0.63 -6.69
N VAL A 245 -10.18 0.39 -5.94
CA VAL A 245 -10.95 1.04 -4.86
C VAL A 245 -10.93 2.55 -5.10
N ASP A 246 -11.80 3.03 -5.98
CA ASP A 246 -11.74 4.38 -6.51
C ASP A 246 -13.07 5.13 -6.55
N GLY A 247 -14.11 4.58 -5.93
CA GLY A 247 -15.45 5.20 -5.94
C GLY A 247 -16.04 5.33 -7.34
N GLY A 248 -15.68 4.45 -8.26
CA GLY A 248 -16.13 4.47 -9.65
C GLY A 248 -15.47 5.54 -10.53
N ASN A 249 -14.34 6.12 -10.10
CA ASN A 249 -13.64 7.16 -10.86
C ASN A 249 -13.19 6.69 -12.25
N SER A 250 -12.84 5.42 -12.40
CA SER A 250 -12.35 4.84 -13.66
C SER A 250 -13.44 4.22 -14.53
N LEU A 251 -14.71 4.19 -14.09
CA LEU A 251 -15.81 3.55 -14.82
C LEU A 251 -16.36 4.35 -16.01
N PRO A 252 -16.56 5.70 -15.91
CA PRO A 252 -17.27 6.41 -16.95
C PRO A 252 -16.52 6.43 -18.28
N GLU A 253 -17.10 5.88 -19.32
CA GLU A 253 -16.68 6.03 -20.71
C GLU A 253 -16.99 7.46 -21.20
N ASP A 254 -18.19 7.95 -20.91
CA ASP A 254 -18.58 9.33 -21.18
C ASP A 254 -18.13 10.27 -20.05
N ARG A 255 -17.25 11.22 -20.37
CA ARG A 255 -16.74 12.25 -19.45
C ARG A 255 -17.80 13.28 -19.06
N GLY A 256 -18.89 13.38 -19.82
CA GLY A 256 -20.05 14.27 -19.56
C GLY A 256 -21.13 13.65 -18.66
N TRP A 257 -20.99 12.43 -18.20
CA TRP A 257 -22.03 11.66 -17.50
C TRP A 257 -22.65 12.39 -16.28
N ARG A 258 -21.85 13.16 -15.52
CA ARG A 258 -22.35 13.93 -14.38
C ARG A 258 -23.33 15.04 -14.78
N ALA A 259 -23.06 15.70 -15.90
CA ALA A 259 -23.98 16.71 -16.43
C ALA A 259 -25.29 16.07 -16.89
N ALA A 260 -25.23 14.87 -17.46
CA ALA A 260 -26.42 14.11 -17.86
C ALA A 260 -27.29 13.71 -16.64
N VAL A 261 -26.67 13.18 -15.56
CA VAL A 261 -27.40 12.77 -14.35
C VAL A 261 -27.96 13.96 -13.57
N ALA A 262 -27.28 15.11 -13.56
CA ALA A 262 -27.77 16.31 -12.86
C ALA A 262 -29.01 16.94 -13.53
N ASN A 263 -29.32 16.56 -14.76
CA ASN A 263 -30.49 17.04 -15.52
C ASN A 263 -31.67 16.03 -15.54
N THR A 264 -31.55 14.90 -14.86
CA THR A 264 -32.60 13.92 -14.61
C THR A 264 -33.16 14.04 -13.20
#